data_b2ea6dc9042910c583d1728aaa420545
#
_entry.id   b2ea6dc9042910c583d1728aaa420545
#
_cell.length_a   1.000
_cell.length_b   1.000
_cell.length_c   1.000
_cell.angle_alpha   90.00
_cell.angle_beta   90.00
_cell.angle_gamma   90.00
#
_symmetry.space_group_name_H-M   'P 1'
#
loop_
_entity.id
_entity.type
_entity.pdbx_description
1 polymer ?
#
loop_
_entity_poly.entity_id
_entity_poly.type
_entity_poly.pdbx_seq_one_letter_code
_entity_poly.pdbx_strand_id
1 'polypeptide(L)'
;MSSQEHDRVRTPERPDRNLALELVRVTEAAAMAAGRYVGRGDKNGGDGAAVDAMRKLIGSVSMRGTVVIGEGEKDEAPMLFNGEQVGNGDGPECDVAVDPVDGTTLMAKGMPNALAVLAVAERGAMFDPSAVFYMEKLAVGPESADVVDIERPVAENLRAVARAKGINVSDVTVVVLDRPRHEQLVQDIRDAGARIRFISDGDVAGAIAAARPESGVDMLLGIGGTPEGIITACAIACIGGSLQAKLWPKDPGEREKALAAGHDLDRVLHTGDLVRGENIFFCATGVTNGDLLRGVHYRAGGASTQSLVMRSKSGTVRMIDAWHRLHKLREYSAIDLGTDDAPDVSIWGPEDSTL
;
A
#
# COMPACT_ATOMS: atom_id res chain seq x y z
N MET A 1 -15.42 -33.99 38.47
CA MET A 1 -16.19 -32.78 38.15
C MET A 1 -15.67 -32.31 36.77
N SER A 2 -16.46 -32.62 35.77
CA SER A 2 -16.11 -32.38 34.35
C SER A 2 -16.48 -30.95 33.99
N SER A 3 -15.49 -30.12 33.66
CA SER A 3 -15.68 -28.80 33.09
C SER A 3 -16.01 -28.98 31.57
N GLN A 4 -17.29 -28.93 31.25
CA GLN A 4 -17.71 -28.76 29.86
C GLN A 4 -17.40 -27.32 29.42
N GLU A 5 -16.33 -27.14 28.66
CA GLU A 5 -16.13 -25.94 27.84
C GLU A 5 -17.27 -25.92 26.80
N HIS A 6 -18.18 -24.98 26.98
CA HIS A 6 -19.21 -24.68 26.02
C HIS A 6 -18.52 -24.03 24.80
N ASP A 7 -18.34 -24.81 23.78
CA ASP A 7 -18.04 -24.35 22.43
C ASP A 7 -19.20 -23.43 21.99
N ARG A 8 -19.02 -22.12 22.16
CA ARG A 8 -19.98 -21.12 21.71
C ARG A 8 -19.94 -21.14 20.19
N VAL A 9 -20.86 -21.88 19.57
CA VAL A 9 -21.14 -21.77 18.15
C VAL A 9 -21.40 -20.30 17.85
N ARG A 10 -20.43 -19.63 17.24
CA ARG A 10 -20.59 -18.24 16.77
C ARG A 10 -21.77 -18.25 15.81
N THR A 11 -22.83 -17.55 16.13
CA THR A 11 -23.94 -17.31 15.19
C THR A 11 -23.32 -16.61 13.99
N PRO A 12 -23.54 -17.09 12.75
CA PRO A 12 -23.00 -16.43 11.57
C PRO A 12 -23.44 -14.97 11.57
N GLU A 13 -22.49 -14.03 11.57
CA GLU A 13 -22.82 -12.63 11.39
C GLU A 13 -23.49 -12.44 10.02
N ARG A 14 -24.49 -11.58 9.96
CA ARG A 14 -25.08 -11.22 8.65
C ARG A 14 -24.00 -10.57 7.81
N PRO A 15 -23.95 -10.85 6.47
CA PRO A 15 -23.03 -10.17 5.58
C PRO A 15 -23.17 -8.65 5.75
N ASP A 16 -22.05 -7.99 6.06
CA ASP A 16 -21.98 -6.54 6.18
C ASP A 16 -21.70 -5.88 4.83
N ARG A 17 -21.85 -4.56 4.78
CA ARG A 17 -21.52 -3.77 3.60
C ARG A 17 -20.02 -3.88 3.30
N ASN A 18 -19.67 -4.12 2.03
CA ASN A 18 -18.31 -4.21 1.55
C ASN A 18 -17.94 -2.93 0.77
N LEU A 19 -17.05 -2.10 1.35
CA LEU A 19 -16.60 -0.84 0.75
C LEU A 19 -15.59 -1.02 -0.40
N ALA A 20 -15.12 -2.23 -0.66
CA ALA A 20 -13.98 -2.50 -1.56
C ALA A 20 -14.11 -1.79 -2.92
N LEU A 21 -15.25 -1.88 -3.61
CA LEU A 21 -15.42 -1.23 -4.91
C LEU A 21 -15.56 0.30 -4.83
N GLU A 22 -16.05 0.83 -3.72
CA GLU A 22 -16.09 2.28 -3.50
C GLU A 22 -14.68 2.82 -3.31
N LEU A 23 -13.82 2.09 -2.58
CA LEU A 23 -12.42 2.46 -2.34
C LEU A 23 -11.56 2.33 -3.61
N VAL A 24 -11.81 1.32 -4.45
CA VAL A 24 -11.13 1.17 -5.75
C VAL A 24 -11.31 2.40 -6.63
N ARG A 25 -12.53 2.93 -6.71
CA ARG A 25 -12.80 4.16 -7.50
C ARG A 25 -11.94 5.34 -7.08
N VAL A 26 -11.60 5.41 -5.80
CA VAL A 26 -10.75 6.47 -5.23
C VAL A 26 -9.31 6.34 -5.74
N THR A 27 -8.73 5.14 -5.66
CA THR A 27 -7.37 4.89 -6.17
C THR A 27 -7.28 4.93 -7.69
N GLU A 28 -8.33 4.51 -8.42
CA GLU A 28 -8.42 4.65 -9.88
C GLU A 28 -8.39 6.12 -10.31
N ALA A 29 -9.13 6.99 -9.62
CA ALA A 29 -9.15 8.42 -9.93
C ALA A 29 -7.78 9.07 -9.71
N ALA A 30 -7.12 8.78 -8.58
CA ALA A 30 -5.76 9.25 -8.30
C ALA A 30 -4.76 8.76 -9.34
N ALA A 31 -4.79 7.46 -9.65
CA ALA A 31 -3.89 6.87 -10.65
C ALA A 31 -4.11 7.47 -12.05
N MET A 32 -5.35 7.69 -12.48
CA MET A 32 -5.63 8.34 -13.76
C MET A 32 -5.19 9.81 -13.78
N ALA A 33 -5.32 10.55 -12.69
CA ALA A 33 -4.84 11.93 -12.62
C ALA A 33 -3.31 11.98 -12.68
N ALA A 34 -2.62 11.19 -11.83
CA ALA A 34 -1.15 11.07 -11.81
C ALA A 34 -0.58 10.56 -13.13
N GLY A 35 -1.29 9.62 -13.77
CA GLY A 35 -0.87 8.99 -15.02
C GLY A 35 -0.63 9.97 -16.17
N ARG A 36 -1.26 11.15 -16.13
CA ARG A 36 -1.02 12.23 -17.10
C ARG A 36 0.37 12.87 -16.98
N TYR A 37 1.03 12.68 -15.85
CA TYR A 37 2.35 13.23 -15.55
C TYR A 37 3.49 12.21 -15.69
N VAL A 38 3.17 10.97 -16.05
CA VAL A 38 4.18 9.92 -16.21
C VAL A 38 5.22 10.30 -17.24
N GLY A 39 6.51 10.29 -16.83
CA GLY A 39 7.64 10.59 -17.69
C GLY A 39 7.81 12.07 -18.08
N ARG A 40 7.06 12.99 -17.41
CA ARG A 40 7.14 14.43 -17.73
C ARG A 40 8.10 15.22 -16.84
N GLY A 41 8.70 14.59 -15.82
CA GLY A 41 9.62 15.24 -14.89
C GLY A 41 8.92 16.14 -13.85
N ASP A 42 7.62 16.31 -13.92
CA ASP A 42 6.82 17.13 -13.01
C ASP A 42 6.26 16.27 -11.86
N LYS A 43 7.10 16.10 -10.84
CA LYS A 43 6.76 15.33 -9.65
C LYS A 43 5.60 15.95 -8.87
N ASN A 44 5.68 17.26 -8.61
CA ASN A 44 4.70 17.96 -7.77
C ASN A 44 3.35 18.12 -8.47
N GLY A 45 3.35 18.39 -9.79
CA GLY A 45 2.12 18.47 -10.57
C GLY A 45 1.36 17.15 -10.59
N GLY A 46 2.07 16.02 -10.76
CA GLY A 46 1.44 14.70 -10.75
C GLY A 46 0.90 14.29 -9.39
N ASP A 47 1.66 14.59 -8.34
CA ASP A 47 1.26 14.35 -6.96
C ASP A 47 0.02 15.17 -6.58
N GLY A 48 0.05 16.48 -6.82
CA GLY A 48 -1.10 17.36 -6.57
C GLY A 48 -2.35 16.96 -7.33
N ALA A 49 -2.22 16.54 -8.60
CA ALA A 49 -3.36 16.05 -9.39
C ALA A 49 -3.97 14.77 -8.79
N ALA A 50 -3.13 13.85 -8.29
CA ALA A 50 -3.59 12.65 -7.61
C ALA A 50 -4.30 12.95 -6.29
N VAL A 51 -3.75 13.86 -5.48
CA VAL A 51 -4.36 14.34 -4.21
C VAL A 51 -5.74 14.90 -4.48
N ASP A 52 -5.88 15.81 -5.44
CA ASP A 52 -7.15 16.44 -5.80
C ASP A 52 -8.21 15.41 -6.23
N ALA A 53 -7.82 14.46 -7.09
CA ALA A 53 -8.72 13.43 -7.58
C ALA A 53 -9.13 12.46 -6.46
N MET A 54 -8.19 12.02 -5.64
CA MET A 54 -8.42 11.14 -4.50
C MET A 54 -9.37 11.81 -3.50
N ARG A 55 -9.09 13.07 -3.14
CA ARG A 55 -9.87 13.84 -2.18
C ARG A 55 -11.34 14.01 -2.60
N LYS A 56 -11.57 14.25 -3.89
CA LYS A 56 -12.94 14.38 -4.43
C LYS A 56 -13.72 13.08 -4.32
N LEU A 57 -13.13 11.96 -4.71
CA LEU A 57 -13.81 10.66 -4.74
C LEU A 57 -14.00 10.07 -3.35
N ILE A 58 -13.03 10.22 -2.45
CA ILE A 58 -13.15 9.68 -1.10
C ILE A 58 -14.31 10.34 -0.33
N GLY A 59 -14.61 11.60 -0.62
CA GLY A 59 -15.78 12.31 -0.08
C GLY A 59 -17.13 11.68 -0.45
N SER A 60 -17.19 10.81 -1.45
CA SER A 60 -18.42 10.08 -1.84
C SER A 60 -18.58 8.73 -1.15
N VAL A 61 -17.55 8.22 -0.49
CA VAL A 61 -17.56 6.91 0.17
C VAL A 61 -18.40 6.96 1.44
N SER A 62 -19.27 5.98 1.63
CA SER A 62 -20.12 5.89 2.82
C SER A 62 -19.33 5.46 4.05
N MET A 63 -18.63 6.40 4.65
CA MET A 63 -17.88 6.26 5.90
C MET A 63 -17.74 7.60 6.62
N ARG A 64 -17.42 7.56 7.90
CA ARG A 64 -16.90 8.65 8.72
C ARG A 64 -15.42 8.41 8.92
N GLY A 65 -14.64 8.72 7.90
CA GLY A 65 -13.20 8.49 7.89
C GLY A 65 -12.43 9.63 8.55
N THR A 66 -11.34 9.29 9.24
CA THR A 66 -10.32 10.25 9.67
C THR A 66 -9.00 9.84 9.06
N VAL A 67 -8.36 10.75 8.35
CA VAL A 67 -7.02 10.51 7.78
C VAL A 67 -6.03 10.42 8.94
N VAL A 68 -5.38 9.28 9.09
CA VAL A 68 -4.31 9.02 10.09
C VAL A 68 -2.95 9.13 9.41
N ILE A 69 -2.90 8.72 8.13
CA ILE A 69 -1.72 8.81 7.28
C ILE A 69 -2.16 9.46 5.97
N GLY A 70 -1.54 10.58 5.64
CA GLY A 70 -1.87 11.38 4.46
C GLY A 70 -0.70 12.24 4.01
N GLU A 71 -0.97 13.37 3.36
CA GLU A 71 0.01 14.25 2.70
C GLU A 71 0.78 15.18 3.67
N GLY A 72 0.79 14.92 4.95
CA GLY A 72 1.49 15.71 5.96
C GLY A 72 0.58 16.44 6.93
N GLU A 73 1.13 17.48 7.58
CA GLU A 73 0.40 18.27 8.55
C GLU A 73 -0.48 19.34 7.87
N LYS A 74 -1.54 19.75 8.56
CA LYS A 74 -2.58 20.67 8.05
C LYS A 74 -2.05 21.95 7.42
N ASP A 75 -0.97 22.52 7.95
CA ASP A 75 -0.40 23.78 7.47
C ASP A 75 0.50 23.59 6.23
N GLU A 76 0.95 22.36 5.96
CA GLU A 76 1.82 22.00 4.83
C GLU A 76 1.03 21.38 3.67
N ALA A 77 -0.09 20.71 3.96
CA ALA A 77 -0.95 20.07 2.98
C ALA A 77 -2.40 20.60 3.07
N PRO A 78 -2.94 21.20 2.00
CA PRO A 78 -4.30 21.74 2.01
C PRO A 78 -5.38 20.66 2.00
N MET A 79 -5.04 19.42 1.62
CA MET A 79 -5.96 18.29 1.48
C MET A 79 -5.31 16.98 1.87
N LEU A 80 -6.13 16.03 2.36
CA LEU A 80 -5.71 14.71 2.83
C LEU A 80 -4.63 14.77 3.95
N PHE A 81 -4.69 15.82 4.78
CA PHE A 81 -3.78 15.98 5.90
C PHE A 81 -4.17 15.10 7.09
N ASN A 82 -3.23 14.78 7.95
CA ASN A 82 -3.47 14.00 9.17
C ASN A 82 -4.53 14.68 10.07
N GLY A 83 -5.62 13.97 10.36
CA GLY A 83 -6.78 14.48 11.09
C GLY A 83 -7.93 14.98 10.23
N GLU A 84 -7.78 15.08 8.90
CA GLU A 84 -8.86 15.46 8.00
C GLU A 84 -10.01 14.45 8.06
N GLN A 85 -11.25 14.96 8.08
CA GLN A 85 -12.44 14.12 8.00
C GLN A 85 -12.80 13.87 6.53
N VAL A 86 -12.97 12.61 6.17
CA VAL A 86 -13.28 12.17 4.80
C VAL A 86 -14.45 11.18 4.79
N GLY A 87 -15.02 10.97 3.60
CA GLY A 87 -16.26 10.21 3.43
C GLY A 87 -17.48 11.12 3.40
N ASN A 88 -18.67 10.54 3.18
CA ASN A 88 -19.91 11.31 3.07
C ASN A 88 -20.60 11.59 4.43
N GLY A 89 -20.00 11.17 5.53
CA GLY A 89 -20.50 11.33 6.88
C GLY A 89 -21.47 10.23 7.32
N ASP A 90 -21.83 9.30 6.45
CA ASP A 90 -22.65 8.12 6.76
C ASP A 90 -21.78 6.87 6.88
N GLY A 91 -22.29 5.86 7.62
CA GLY A 91 -21.60 4.57 7.72
C GLY A 91 -20.63 4.46 8.92
N PRO A 92 -19.66 3.52 8.88
CA PRO A 92 -18.78 3.25 10.00
C PRO A 92 -17.75 4.36 10.22
N GLU A 93 -17.29 4.49 11.47
CA GLU A 93 -16.11 5.28 11.81
C GLU A 93 -14.84 4.52 11.45
N CYS A 94 -13.93 5.17 10.72
CA CYS A 94 -12.75 4.53 10.18
C CYS A 94 -11.50 5.38 10.35
N ASP A 95 -10.35 4.72 10.51
CA ASP A 95 -9.04 5.27 10.19
C ASP A 95 -8.77 5.10 8.71
N VAL A 96 -8.20 6.11 8.10
CA VAL A 96 -7.87 6.16 6.68
C VAL A 96 -6.40 6.47 6.51
N ALA A 97 -5.70 5.66 5.72
CA ALA A 97 -4.33 5.88 5.32
C ALA A 97 -4.27 5.99 3.79
N VAL A 98 -3.68 7.05 3.29
CA VAL A 98 -3.54 7.31 1.84
C VAL A 98 -2.11 7.66 1.48
N ASP A 99 -1.73 7.23 0.30
CA ASP A 99 -0.62 7.77 -0.47
C ASP A 99 -1.11 7.87 -1.92
N PRO A 100 -1.46 9.07 -2.39
CA PRO A 100 -1.98 9.27 -3.73
C PRO A 100 -1.02 8.83 -4.84
N VAL A 101 0.30 8.90 -4.60
CA VAL A 101 1.34 8.38 -5.49
C VAL A 101 2.52 7.83 -4.71
N ASP A 102 2.42 6.58 -4.21
CA ASP A 102 3.61 5.84 -3.73
C ASP A 102 4.59 5.67 -4.90
N GLY A 103 5.76 6.31 -4.78
CA GLY A 103 6.74 6.39 -5.85
C GLY A 103 6.57 7.58 -6.79
N THR A 104 6.37 8.79 -6.27
CA THR A 104 6.27 10.03 -7.07
C THR A 104 7.48 10.26 -7.98
N THR A 105 8.69 9.84 -7.56
CA THR A 105 9.90 9.89 -8.40
C THR A 105 9.81 8.90 -9.57
N LEU A 106 9.24 7.72 -9.36
CA LEU A 106 9.03 6.72 -10.42
C LEU A 106 8.06 7.26 -11.47
N MET A 107 6.93 7.80 -11.03
CA MET A 107 5.95 8.44 -11.91
C MET A 107 6.58 9.55 -12.74
N ALA A 108 7.27 10.52 -12.10
CA ALA A 108 7.86 11.65 -12.81
C ALA A 108 8.92 11.24 -13.86
N LYS A 109 9.66 10.16 -13.59
CA LYS A 109 10.68 9.60 -14.50
C LYS A 109 10.14 8.58 -15.50
N GLY A 110 8.87 8.21 -15.43
CA GLY A 110 8.29 7.15 -16.26
C GLY A 110 8.85 5.75 -15.93
N MET A 111 9.32 5.56 -14.69
CA MET A 111 9.83 4.28 -14.19
C MET A 111 8.68 3.41 -13.69
N PRO A 112 8.84 2.08 -13.65
CA PRO A 112 7.81 1.16 -13.21
C PRO A 112 7.55 1.21 -11.69
N ASN A 113 6.39 0.66 -11.29
CA ASN A 113 5.97 0.39 -9.89
C ASN A 113 5.44 1.59 -9.10
N ALA A 114 5.08 2.73 -9.71
CA ALA A 114 4.33 3.76 -9.01
C ALA A 114 2.85 3.35 -8.85
N LEU A 115 2.31 3.51 -7.63
CA LEU A 115 0.96 3.12 -7.25
C LEU A 115 0.20 4.29 -6.62
N ALA A 116 -1.13 4.31 -6.77
CA ALA A 116 -2.02 5.06 -5.88
C ALA A 116 -2.57 4.09 -4.83
N VAL A 117 -2.42 4.37 -3.53
CA VAL A 117 -2.79 3.44 -2.47
C VAL A 117 -3.71 4.07 -1.42
N LEU A 118 -4.59 3.25 -0.87
CA LEU A 118 -5.55 3.60 0.16
C LEU A 118 -5.80 2.41 1.07
N ALA A 119 -5.74 2.62 2.40
CA ALA A 119 -6.15 1.63 3.38
C ALA A 119 -7.21 2.21 4.33
N VAL A 120 -8.14 1.38 4.76
CA VAL A 120 -9.19 1.72 5.72
C VAL A 120 -9.27 0.64 6.78
N ALA A 121 -9.31 1.04 8.04
CA ALA A 121 -9.50 0.15 9.18
C ALA A 121 -10.51 0.75 10.17
N GLU A 122 -10.90 0.00 11.19
CA GLU A 122 -11.77 0.52 12.26
C GLU A 122 -11.12 1.73 12.94
N ARG A 123 -11.94 2.64 13.47
CA ARG A 123 -11.44 3.86 14.12
C ARG A 123 -10.52 3.54 15.31
N GLY A 124 -9.32 4.14 15.31
CA GLY A 124 -8.27 3.94 16.32
C GLY A 124 -7.47 2.64 16.13
N ALA A 125 -7.58 2.00 14.97
CA ALA A 125 -6.87 0.76 14.67
C ALA A 125 -5.45 0.96 14.16
N MET A 126 -5.18 2.07 13.46
CA MET A 126 -3.87 2.34 12.86
C MET A 126 -2.90 2.95 13.87
N PHE A 127 -1.64 2.57 13.79
CA PHE A 127 -0.55 3.16 14.57
C PHE A 127 -0.34 4.62 14.15
N ASP A 128 -0.03 5.50 15.11
CA ASP A 128 0.29 6.91 14.84
C ASP A 128 1.78 7.06 14.46
N PRO A 129 2.11 7.44 13.19
CA PRO A 129 3.48 7.55 12.72
C PRO A 129 4.15 8.89 13.04
N SER A 130 3.46 9.83 13.66
CA SER A 130 3.85 11.26 13.72
C SER A 130 5.18 11.53 14.42
N ALA A 131 5.66 10.61 15.26
CA ALA A 131 6.87 10.79 16.05
C ALA A 131 8.17 10.41 15.33
N VAL A 132 8.14 9.49 14.34
CA VAL A 132 9.33 8.96 13.67
C VAL A 132 9.08 8.75 12.18
N PHE A 133 9.87 9.39 11.34
CA PHE A 133 9.69 9.38 9.88
C PHE A 133 10.04 8.04 9.23
N TYR A 134 11.03 7.31 9.78
CA TYR A 134 11.48 6.03 9.23
C TYR A 134 11.28 4.87 10.20
N MET A 135 11.16 3.68 9.63
CA MET A 135 11.23 2.41 10.36
C MET A 135 12.06 1.40 9.58
N GLU A 136 12.78 0.55 10.27
CA GLU A 136 13.33 -0.69 9.73
C GLU A 136 12.18 -1.67 9.53
N LYS A 137 12.17 -2.40 8.42
CA LYS A 137 11.08 -3.28 8.00
C LYS A 137 11.60 -4.63 7.56
N LEU A 138 10.88 -5.68 7.94
CA LEU A 138 10.97 -7.03 7.40
C LEU A 138 9.56 -7.47 7.03
N ALA A 139 9.31 -7.75 5.74
CA ALA A 139 8.01 -8.25 5.29
C ALA A 139 8.17 -9.56 4.52
N VAL A 140 7.27 -10.52 4.80
CA VAL A 140 7.21 -11.84 4.15
C VAL A 140 5.75 -12.29 3.96
N GLY A 141 5.55 -13.25 3.07
CA GLY A 141 4.27 -13.93 2.88
C GLY A 141 3.90 -14.90 4.00
N PRO A 142 2.66 -15.45 3.93
CA PRO A 142 2.13 -16.38 4.94
C PRO A 142 3.01 -17.60 5.19
N GLU A 143 3.65 -18.11 4.15
CA GLU A 143 4.51 -19.30 4.23
C GLU A 143 5.72 -19.12 5.15
N SER A 144 6.16 -17.88 5.34
CA SER A 144 7.34 -17.53 6.11
C SER A 144 7.04 -16.69 7.35
N ALA A 145 5.78 -16.41 7.64
CA ALA A 145 5.36 -15.47 8.68
C ALA A 145 5.85 -15.84 10.08
N ASP A 146 5.85 -17.12 10.42
CA ASP A 146 6.19 -17.64 11.76
C ASP A 146 7.67 -17.95 11.94
N VAL A 147 8.51 -17.82 10.88
CA VAL A 147 9.91 -18.24 10.93
C VAL A 147 10.92 -17.11 10.88
N VAL A 148 10.47 -15.89 10.63
CA VAL A 148 11.33 -14.69 10.54
C VAL A 148 11.30 -13.88 11.83
N ASP A 149 12.40 -13.17 12.07
CA ASP A 149 12.56 -12.28 13.21
C ASP A 149 13.54 -11.16 12.85
N ILE A 150 13.06 -9.91 12.89
CA ILE A 150 13.84 -8.73 12.49
C ILE A 150 15.11 -8.51 13.33
N GLU A 151 15.14 -9.06 14.54
CA GLU A 151 16.32 -8.97 15.44
C GLU A 151 17.40 -10.01 15.14
N ARG A 152 17.09 -11.01 14.32
CA ARG A 152 18.08 -12.02 13.91
C ARG A 152 18.98 -11.50 12.79
N PRO A 153 20.21 -12.06 12.70
CA PRO A 153 21.06 -11.80 11.54
C PRO A 153 20.35 -12.11 10.21
N VAL A 154 20.57 -11.28 9.19
CA VAL A 154 19.97 -11.41 7.86
C VAL A 154 20.13 -12.83 7.29
N ALA A 155 21.34 -13.42 7.41
CA ALA A 155 21.60 -14.77 6.93
C ALA A 155 20.74 -15.85 7.60
N GLU A 156 20.32 -15.67 8.85
CA GLU A 156 19.44 -16.61 9.55
C GLU A 156 18.01 -16.51 9.04
N ASN A 157 17.49 -15.29 8.83
CA ASN A 157 16.18 -15.04 8.23
C ASN A 157 16.11 -15.63 6.82
N LEU A 158 17.13 -15.42 5.98
CA LEU A 158 17.19 -15.97 4.62
C LEU A 158 17.14 -17.49 4.61
N ARG A 159 17.89 -18.16 5.52
CA ARG A 159 17.84 -19.63 5.67
C ARG A 159 16.47 -20.10 6.17
N ALA A 160 15.82 -19.35 7.06
CA ALA A 160 14.49 -19.67 7.55
C ALA A 160 13.44 -19.59 6.44
N VAL A 161 13.45 -18.52 5.66
CA VAL A 161 12.57 -18.35 4.48
C VAL A 161 12.82 -19.44 3.45
N ALA A 162 14.09 -19.70 3.10
CA ALA A 162 14.43 -20.75 2.15
C ALA A 162 13.88 -22.12 2.58
N ARG A 163 14.03 -22.49 3.87
CA ARG A 163 13.48 -23.73 4.42
C ARG A 163 11.96 -23.77 4.39
N ALA A 164 11.29 -22.67 4.77
CA ALA A 164 9.83 -22.59 4.78
C ALA A 164 9.23 -22.77 3.38
N LYS A 165 9.91 -22.23 2.37
CA LYS A 165 9.51 -22.33 0.96
C LYS A 165 10.03 -23.57 0.23
N GLY A 166 10.92 -24.36 0.86
CA GLY A 166 11.51 -25.54 0.23
C GLY A 166 12.47 -25.23 -0.93
N ILE A 167 13.13 -24.07 -0.91
CA ILE A 167 14.08 -23.61 -1.93
C ILE A 167 15.49 -23.43 -1.34
N ASN A 168 16.50 -23.18 -2.18
CA ASN A 168 17.84 -22.84 -1.71
C ASN A 168 17.92 -21.35 -1.35
N VAL A 169 18.84 -20.96 -0.48
CA VAL A 169 19.09 -19.54 -0.16
C VAL A 169 19.46 -18.75 -1.42
N SER A 170 20.19 -19.37 -2.37
CA SER A 170 20.52 -18.77 -3.67
C SER A 170 19.32 -18.44 -4.55
N ASP A 171 18.16 -19.00 -4.24
CA ASP A 171 16.91 -18.78 -4.98
C ASP A 171 16.01 -17.76 -4.28
N VAL A 172 16.30 -17.42 -3.02
CA VAL A 172 15.59 -16.35 -2.28
C VAL A 172 15.88 -14.99 -2.90
N THR A 173 14.83 -14.24 -3.20
CA THR A 173 14.91 -12.88 -3.74
C THR A 173 14.42 -11.86 -2.69
N VAL A 174 15.30 -10.96 -2.30
CA VAL A 174 15.02 -9.88 -1.34
C VAL A 174 14.84 -8.55 -2.07
N VAL A 175 13.74 -7.84 -1.82
CA VAL A 175 13.57 -6.46 -2.25
C VAL A 175 14.21 -5.53 -1.24
N VAL A 176 15.00 -4.57 -1.72
CA VAL A 176 15.69 -3.56 -0.92
C VAL A 176 15.61 -2.21 -1.62
N LEU A 177 15.30 -1.15 -0.89
CA LEU A 177 15.42 0.23 -1.39
C LEU A 177 16.89 0.56 -1.69
N ASP A 178 17.19 1.03 -2.91
CA ASP A 178 18.52 1.49 -3.31
C ASP A 178 18.85 2.82 -2.63
N ARG A 179 19.43 2.72 -1.45
CA ARG A 179 19.80 3.86 -0.61
C ARG A 179 21.15 3.61 0.07
N PRO A 180 22.01 4.62 0.25
CA PRO A 180 23.31 4.47 0.93
C PRO A 180 23.21 3.83 2.31
N ARG A 181 22.12 4.08 3.04
CA ARG A 181 21.91 3.49 4.37
C ARG A 181 21.77 1.98 4.38
N HIS A 182 21.61 1.35 3.22
CA HIS A 182 21.46 -0.11 3.07
C HIS A 182 22.73 -0.82 2.59
N GLU A 183 23.89 -0.14 2.47
CA GLU A 183 25.14 -0.75 1.97
C GLU A 183 25.51 -2.01 2.75
N GLN A 184 25.46 -1.97 4.10
CA GLN A 184 25.75 -3.13 4.93
C GLN A 184 24.71 -4.23 4.75
N LEU A 185 23.43 -3.91 4.74
CA LEU A 185 22.34 -4.87 4.49
C LEU A 185 22.51 -5.57 3.14
N VAL A 186 22.86 -4.84 2.10
CA VAL A 186 23.13 -5.38 0.76
C VAL A 186 24.30 -6.37 0.79
N GLN A 187 25.37 -6.02 1.51
CA GLN A 187 26.51 -6.92 1.66
C GLN A 187 26.12 -8.20 2.41
N ASP A 188 25.40 -8.09 3.53
CA ASP A 188 24.95 -9.23 4.34
C ASP A 188 24.06 -10.19 3.55
N ILE A 189 23.16 -9.67 2.69
CA ILE A 189 22.31 -10.47 1.82
C ILE A 189 23.16 -11.23 0.78
N ARG A 190 24.13 -10.56 0.15
CA ARG A 190 25.03 -11.14 -0.84
C ARG A 190 25.94 -12.20 -0.23
N ASP A 191 26.50 -11.95 0.94
CA ASP A 191 27.36 -12.88 1.66
C ASP A 191 26.58 -14.13 2.10
N ALA A 192 25.29 -14.00 2.38
CA ALA A 192 24.41 -15.14 2.61
C ALA A 192 24.07 -15.93 1.34
N GLY A 193 24.35 -15.40 0.15
CA GLY A 193 24.15 -16.02 -1.15
C GLY A 193 22.78 -15.80 -1.76
N ALA A 194 21.94 -14.91 -1.21
CA ALA A 194 20.62 -14.58 -1.74
C ALA A 194 20.67 -13.53 -2.87
N ARG A 195 19.58 -13.42 -3.60
CA ARG A 195 19.40 -12.43 -4.69
C ARG A 195 18.77 -11.14 -4.17
N ILE A 196 19.16 -10.01 -4.76
CA ILE A 196 18.58 -8.72 -4.44
C ILE A 196 17.84 -8.18 -5.67
N ARG A 197 16.63 -7.68 -5.45
CA ARG A 197 15.90 -6.80 -6.36
C ARG A 197 15.89 -5.40 -5.78
N PHE A 198 16.65 -4.49 -6.37
CA PHE A 198 16.63 -3.10 -5.98
C PHE A 198 15.39 -2.38 -6.47
N ILE A 199 14.81 -1.55 -5.61
CA ILE A 199 13.78 -0.58 -5.95
C ILE A 199 14.28 0.83 -5.61
N SER A 200 14.02 1.78 -6.47
CA SER A 200 14.49 3.16 -6.28
C SER A 200 13.54 4.02 -5.46
N ASP A 201 12.28 3.64 -5.33
CA ASP A 201 11.22 4.33 -4.57
C ASP A 201 10.03 3.39 -4.38
N GLY A 202 9.07 3.71 -3.48
CA GLY A 202 7.83 2.97 -3.33
C GLY A 202 8.01 1.57 -2.74
N ASP A 203 8.12 1.45 -1.39
CA ASP A 203 8.34 0.15 -0.77
C ASP A 203 7.04 -0.63 -0.48
N VAL A 204 5.87 -0.01 -0.62
CA VAL A 204 4.56 -0.68 -0.49
C VAL A 204 4.40 -1.78 -1.53
N ALA A 205 4.68 -1.48 -2.82
CA ALA A 205 4.64 -2.48 -3.89
C ALA A 205 5.59 -3.65 -3.64
N GLY A 206 6.81 -3.36 -3.18
CA GLY A 206 7.83 -4.36 -2.86
C GLY A 206 7.42 -5.30 -1.74
N ALA A 207 6.81 -4.78 -0.68
CA ALA A 207 6.33 -5.57 0.44
C ALA A 207 5.12 -6.46 0.07
N ILE A 208 4.19 -5.95 -0.73
CA ILE A 208 3.07 -6.75 -1.24
C ILE A 208 3.59 -7.85 -2.16
N ALA A 209 4.58 -7.55 -3.00
CA ALA A 209 5.23 -8.56 -3.84
C ALA A 209 5.87 -9.67 -2.98
N ALA A 210 6.58 -9.32 -1.90
CA ALA A 210 7.18 -10.30 -0.97
C ALA A 210 6.13 -11.22 -0.30
N ALA A 211 4.90 -10.75 -0.17
CA ALA A 211 3.79 -11.51 0.42
C ALA A 211 2.98 -12.34 -0.59
N ARG A 212 3.27 -12.25 -1.89
CA ARG A 212 2.55 -12.95 -2.96
C ARG A 212 3.42 -14.00 -3.64
N PRO A 213 3.04 -15.29 -3.61
CA PRO A 213 3.87 -16.38 -4.14
C PRO A 213 4.26 -16.24 -5.61
N GLU A 214 3.37 -15.66 -6.43
CA GLU A 214 3.56 -15.51 -7.87
C GLU A 214 4.49 -14.35 -8.28
N SER A 215 4.94 -13.53 -7.35
CA SER A 215 5.75 -12.34 -7.63
C SER A 215 7.23 -12.61 -7.95
N GLY A 216 7.73 -13.77 -7.52
CA GLY A 216 9.15 -14.08 -7.56
C GLY A 216 10.01 -13.28 -6.57
N VAL A 217 9.37 -12.66 -5.58
CA VAL A 217 10.00 -11.98 -4.42
C VAL A 217 9.62 -12.74 -3.16
N ASP A 218 10.56 -12.93 -2.25
CA ASP A 218 10.36 -13.73 -1.05
C ASP A 218 10.37 -12.93 0.25
N MET A 219 11.02 -11.77 0.24
CA MET A 219 11.19 -10.93 1.42
C MET A 219 11.42 -9.48 1.01
N LEU A 220 10.94 -8.53 1.82
CA LEU A 220 11.40 -7.15 1.81
C LEU A 220 12.22 -6.90 3.09
N LEU A 221 13.36 -6.26 2.95
CA LEU A 221 14.22 -5.81 4.05
C LEU A 221 14.67 -4.37 3.83
N GLY A 222 14.77 -3.61 4.91
CA GLY A 222 15.42 -2.30 4.92
C GLY A 222 14.64 -1.22 5.65
N ILE A 223 15.15 0.00 5.56
CA ILE A 223 14.61 1.19 6.23
C ILE A 223 13.83 2.00 5.20
N GLY A 224 12.55 2.21 5.45
CA GLY A 224 11.62 3.02 4.65
C GLY A 224 10.75 3.91 5.53
N GLY A 225 9.83 4.66 4.93
CA GLY A 225 8.94 5.56 5.66
C GLY A 225 8.00 4.81 6.59
N THR A 226 7.74 5.39 7.76
CA THR A 226 6.79 4.84 8.73
C THR A 226 5.35 4.87 8.18
N PRO A 227 4.89 5.95 7.53
CA PRO A 227 3.57 5.98 6.90
C PRO A 227 3.34 4.83 5.92
N GLU A 228 4.27 4.59 5.00
CA GLU A 228 4.21 3.50 4.03
C GLU A 228 4.25 2.13 4.72
N GLY A 229 4.96 2.02 5.86
CA GLY A 229 4.98 0.81 6.68
C GLY A 229 3.61 0.44 7.25
N ILE A 230 2.80 1.43 7.66
CA ILE A 230 1.46 1.20 8.19
C ILE A 230 0.48 0.85 7.06
N ILE A 231 0.56 1.53 5.93
CA ILE A 231 -0.19 1.17 4.71
C ILE A 231 0.14 -0.27 4.30
N THR A 232 1.43 -0.62 4.33
CA THR A 232 1.92 -1.99 4.09
C THR A 232 1.34 -2.99 5.11
N ALA A 233 1.30 -2.64 6.40
CA ALA A 233 0.73 -3.51 7.43
C ALA A 233 -0.74 -3.84 7.14
N CYS A 234 -1.52 -2.87 6.64
CA CYS A 234 -2.90 -3.10 6.21
C CYS A 234 -2.99 -4.11 5.06
N ALA A 235 -2.10 -4.01 4.07
CA ALA A 235 -2.03 -4.98 2.97
C ALA A 235 -1.63 -6.37 3.45
N ILE A 236 -0.57 -6.47 4.26
CA ILE A 236 -0.05 -7.73 4.80
C ILE A 236 -1.07 -8.43 5.70
N ALA A 237 -1.82 -7.67 6.52
CA ALA A 237 -2.92 -8.20 7.33
C ALA A 237 -4.02 -8.84 6.47
N CYS A 238 -4.31 -8.28 5.28
CA CYS A 238 -5.29 -8.84 4.35
C CYS A 238 -4.82 -10.14 3.68
N ILE A 239 -3.50 -10.34 3.53
CA ILE A 239 -2.90 -11.52 2.87
C ILE A 239 -2.58 -12.62 3.89
N GLY A 240 -2.42 -12.28 5.17
CA GLY A 240 -2.00 -13.21 6.22
C GLY A 240 -0.48 -13.39 6.31
N GLY A 241 0.30 -12.48 5.75
CA GLY A 241 1.76 -12.43 5.89
C GLY A 241 2.21 -11.82 7.23
N SER A 242 3.50 -11.57 7.35
CA SER A 242 4.11 -10.91 8.51
C SER A 242 4.87 -9.65 8.10
N LEU A 243 4.59 -8.57 8.80
CA LEU A 243 5.42 -7.36 8.81
C LEU A 243 5.94 -7.17 10.24
N GLN A 244 7.25 -7.07 10.36
CA GLN A 244 7.93 -6.67 11.59
C GLN A 244 8.66 -5.36 11.33
N ALA A 245 8.62 -4.45 12.28
CA ALA A 245 9.23 -3.14 12.15
C ALA A 245 9.85 -2.65 13.46
N LYS A 246 10.87 -1.80 13.36
CA LYS A 246 11.44 -1.04 14.48
C LYS A 246 11.52 0.43 14.08
N LEU A 247 11.08 1.33 14.95
CA LEU A 247 11.19 2.76 14.70
C LEU A 247 12.66 3.16 14.56
N TRP A 248 12.98 3.91 13.50
CA TRP A 248 14.34 4.29 13.16
C TRP A 248 14.48 5.83 13.05
N PRO A 249 14.70 6.53 14.18
CA PRO A 249 14.88 7.97 14.19
C PRO A 249 16.10 8.39 13.37
N LYS A 250 15.93 9.33 12.44
CA LYS A 250 17.00 9.78 11.53
C LYS A 250 18.08 10.61 12.21
N ASP A 251 17.75 11.26 13.34
CA ASP A 251 18.61 12.14 14.08
C ASP A 251 18.27 12.16 15.59
N PRO A 252 19.17 12.74 16.45
CA PRO A 252 18.91 12.81 17.89
C PRO A 252 17.64 13.57 18.28
N GLY A 253 17.26 14.60 17.52
CA GLY A 253 16.05 15.39 17.80
C GLY A 253 14.77 14.58 17.56
N GLU A 254 14.72 13.79 16.50
CA GLU A 254 13.61 12.87 16.23
C GLU A 254 13.55 11.75 17.29
N ARG A 255 14.73 11.26 17.75
CA ARG A 255 14.81 10.30 18.83
C ARG A 255 14.21 10.85 20.15
N GLU A 256 14.56 12.09 20.52
CA GLU A 256 14.03 12.75 21.70
C GLU A 256 12.50 12.93 21.61
N LYS A 257 12.00 13.37 20.45
CA LYS A 257 10.55 13.49 20.21
C LYS A 257 9.82 12.15 20.37
N ALA A 258 10.37 11.08 19.80
CA ALA A 258 9.78 9.76 19.89
C ALA A 258 9.71 9.26 21.35
N LEU A 259 10.80 9.43 22.11
CA LEU A 259 10.82 9.05 23.54
C LEU A 259 9.86 9.90 24.37
N ALA A 260 9.78 11.21 24.11
CA ALA A 260 8.83 12.12 24.77
C ALA A 260 7.38 11.78 24.45
N ALA A 261 7.10 11.26 23.25
CA ALA A 261 5.79 10.75 22.85
C ALA A 261 5.46 9.35 23.44
N GLY A 262 6.40 8.76 24.19
CA GLY A 262 6.20 7.47 24.86
C GLY A 262 6.48 6.24 24.00
N HIS A 263 7.14 6.42 22.84
CA HIS A 263 7.53 5.28 22.01
C HIS A 263 8.74 4.54 22.60
N ASP A 264 8.64 3.22 22.61
CA ASP A 264 9.77 2.33 22.86
C ASP A 264 10.48 2.03 21.52
N LEU A 265 11.67 2.57 21.36
CA LEU A 265 12.45 2.45 20.12
C LEU A 265 13.14 1.09 19.95
N ASP A 266 13.22 0.31 21.03
CA ASP A 266 13.80 -1.04 21.00
C ASP A 266 12.72 -2.11 20.72
N ARG A 267 11.44 -1.72 20.82
CA ARG A 267 10.33 -2.63 20.59
C ARG A 267 10.20 -3.02 19.13
N VAL A 268 10.05 -4.33 18.89
CA VAL A 268 9.58 -4.85 17.60
C VAL A 268 8.07 -4.65 17.50
N LEU A 269 7.65 -3.93 16.48
CA LEU A 269 6.24 -3.74 16.11
C LEU A 269 5.87 -4.81 15.07
N HIS A 270 4.87 -5.62 15.38
CA HIS A 270 4.32 -6.61 14.46
C HIS A 270 3.14 -6.03 13.68
N THR A 271 2.69 -6.74 12.65
CA THR A 271 1.52 -6.33 11.82
C THR A 271 0.34 -5.90 12.69
N GLY A 272 0.01 -6.65 13.76
CA GLY A 272 -1.08 -6.35 14.68
C GLY A 272 -0.85 -5.17 15.63
N ASP A 273 0.40 -4.69 15.80
CA ASP A 273 0.70 -3.45 16.50
C ASP A 273 0.53 -2.24 15.57
N LEU A 274 0.84 -2.40 14.28
CA LEU A 274 0.75 -1.35 13.26
C LEU A 274 -0.68 -1.13 12.76
N VAL A 275 -1.47 -2.20 12.65
CA VAL A 275 -2.90 -2.12 12.37
C VAL A 275 -3.65 -3.18 13.15
N ARG A 276 -4.63 -2.76 13.96
CA ARG A 276 -5.48 -3.62 14.78
C ARG A 276 -6.84 -3.83 14.14
N GLY A 277 -7.60 -4.81 14.64
CA GLY A 277 -8.94 -5.10 14.17
C GLY A 277 -9.00 -6.19 13.11
N GLU A 278 -10.23 -6.58 12.77
CA GLU A 278 -10.49 -7.69 11.84
C GLU A 278 -10.99 -7.23 10.47
N ASN A 279 -11.39 -5.97 10.34
CA ASN A 279 -12.04 -5.44 9.12
C ASN A 279 -11.23 -4.36 8.44
N ILE A 280 -10.09 -4.78 7.92
CA ILE A 280 -9.15 -3.91 7.21
C ILE A 280 -9.38 -4.04 5.71
N PHE A 281 -9.39 -2.92 5.00
CA PHE A 281 -9.40 -2.84 3.54
C PHE A 281 -8.08 -2.24 3.06
N PHE A 282 -7.56 -2.78 1.99
CA PHE A 282 -6.46 -2.19 1.24
C PHE A 282 -6.80 -2.13 -0.24
N CYS A 283 -6.53 -0.99 -0.88
CA CYS A 283 -6.69 -0.79 -2.32
C CYS A 283 -5.43 -0.17 -2.91
N ALA A 284 -5.01 -0.66 -4.06
CA ALA A 284 -3.95 -0.07 -4.87
C ALA A 284 -4.34 -0.05 -6.34
N THR A 285 -3.98 1.00 -7.06
CA THR A 285 -4.13 1.09 -8.52
C THR A 285 -2.79 1.48 -9.14
N GLY A 286 -2.39 0.79 -10.21
CA GLY A 286 -1.16 1.10 -10.93
C GLY A 286 -1.20 2.48 -11.58
N VAL A 287 -0.23 3.34 -11.25
CA VAL A 287 0.03 4.60 -11.96
C VAL A 287 0.92 4.34 -13.17
N THR A 288 2.03 3.65 -12.95
CA THR A 288 2.94 3.15 -13.99
C THR A 288 2.90 1.62 -14.04
N ASN A 289 3.27 1.03 -15.20
CA ASN A 289 3.38 -0.42 -15.28
C ASN A 289 4.36 -0.94 -14.22
N GLY A 290 4.01 -2.05 -13.59
CA GLY A 290 4.86 -2.65 -12.56
C GLY A 290 4.66 -4.15 -12.45
N ASP A 291 5.44 -4.78 -11.57
CA ASP A 291 5.36 -6.22 -11.30
C ASP A 291 4.05 -6.61 -10.61
N LEU A 292 3.49 -5.69 -9.82
CA LEU A 292 2.25 -5.92 -9.08
C LEU A 292 1.02 -5.59 -9.90
N LEU A 293 1.01 -4.43 -10.58
CA LEU A 293 -0.12 -3.89 -11.32
C LEU A 293 0.32 -3.25 -12.63
N ARG A 294 -0.53 -3.35 -13.65
CA ARG A 294 -0.38 -2.53 -14.86
C ARG A 294 -0.75 -1.08 -14.53
N GLY A 295 0.00 -0.15 -15.10
CA GLY A 295 -0.28 1.28 -15.02
C GLY A 295 -1.49 1.71 -15.83
N VAL A 296 -1.77 3.01 -15.78
CA VAL A 296 -2.84 3.63 -16.56
C VAL A 296 -2.46 3.67 -18.04
N HIS A 297 -3.33 3.15 -18.89
CA HIS A 297 -3.17 3.25 -20.33
C HIS A 297 -4.28 4.12 -20.91
N TYR A 298 -3.89 5.26 -21.51
CA TYR A 298 -4.81 6.16 -22.19
C TYR A 298 -4.99 5.77 -23.65
N ARG A 299 -6.24 5.82 -24.11
CA ARG A 299 -6.65 5.57 -25.49
C ARG A 299 -7.61 6.68 -25.93
N ALA A 300 -7.96 6.73 -27.22
CA ALA A 300 -8.95 7.69 -27.71
C ALA A 300 -10.27 7.57 -26.90
N GLY A 301 -10.67 8.65 -26.23
CA GLY A 301 -11.90 8.74 -25.42
C GLY A 301 -11.90 7.98 -24.10
N GLY A 302 -10.82 7.26 -23.72
CA GLY A 302 -10.82 6.41 -22.55
C GLY A 302 -9.48 6.16 -21.89
N ALA A 303 -9.53 5.43 -20.80
CA ALA A 303 -8.37 4.88 -20.11
C ALA A 303 -8.67 3.48 -19.56
N SER A 304 -7.65 2.67 -19.36
CA SER A 304 -7.76 1.44 -18.58
C SER A 304 -6.87 1.52 -17.35
N THR A 305 -7.33 0.90 -16.26
CA THR A 305 -6.62 0.77 -15.00
C THR A 305 -6.59 -0.69 -14.56
N GLN A 306 -5.61 -1.03 -13.75
CA GLN A 306 -5.60 -2.28 -13.00
C GLN A 306 -5.44 -2.00 -11.52
N SER A 307 -6.31 -2.60 -10.72
CA SER A 307 -6.37 -2.37 -9.28
C SER A 307 -6.34 -3.69 -8.51
N LEU A 308 -5.72 -3.64 -7.33
CA LEU A 308 -5.75 -4.69 -6.31
C LEU A 308 -6.62 -4.20 -5.16
N VAL A 309 -7.60 -5.00 -4.74
CA VAL A 309 -8.37 -4.72 -3.54
C VAL A 309 -8.45 -5.95 -2.64
N MET A 310 -8.21 -5.73 -1.36
CA MET A 310 -8.16 -6.79 -0.36
C MET A 310 -9.00 -6.43 0.86
N ARG A 311 -9.52 -7.44 1.54
CA ARG A 311 -10.23 -7.30 2.81
C ARG A 311 -9.82 -8.40 3.78
N SER A 312 -9.34 -8.05 4.97
CA SER A 312 -8.89 -9.01 5.98
C SER A 312 -10.03 -9.90 6.51
N LYS A 313 -11.18 -9.32 6.84
CA LYS A 313 -12.34 -10.05 7.40
C LYS A 313 -12.84 -11.20 6.51
N SER A 314 -12.71 -11.08 5.21
CA SER A 314 -13.14 -12.13 4.27
C SER A 314 -11.98 -12.90 3.64
N GLY A 315 -10.71 -12.52 3.90
CA GLY A 315 -9.54 -13.10 3.24
C GLY A 315 -9.59 -12.99 1.73
N THR A 316 -10.30 -12.00 1.19
CA THR A 316 -10.57 -11.90 -0.25
C THR A 316 -9.60 -10.93 -0.89
N VAL A 317 -8.90 -11.38 -1.92
CA VAL A 317 -8.05 -10.60 -2.81
C VAL A 317 -8.70 -10.56 -4.19
N ARG A 318 -8.82 -9.36 -4.78
CA ARG A 318 -9.36 -9.17 -6.14
C ARG A 318 -8.41 -8.35 -6.97
N MET A 319 -8.17 -8.81 -8.19
CA MET A 319 -7.58 -8.02 -9.27
C MET A 319 -8.72 -7.50 -10.12
N ILE A 320 -8.73 -6.20 -10.40
CA ILE A 320 -9.81 -5.54 -11.15
C ILE A 320 -9.18 -4.83 -12.34
N ASP A 321 -9.60 -5.22 -13.53
CA ASP A 321 -9.34 -4.50 -14.77
C ASP A 321 -10.55 -3.64 -15.11
N ALA A 322 -10.35 -2.34 -15.23
CA ALA A 322 -11.41 -1.40 -15.51
C ALA A 322 -11.12 -0.57 -16.78
N TRP A 323 -12.19 -0.25 -17.51
CA TRP A 323 -12.17 0.63 -18.67
C TRP A 323 -13.04 1.85 -18.40
N HIS A 324 -12.47 3.02 -18.57
CA HIS A 324 -13.09 4.29 -18.22
C HIS A 324 -13.34 5.13 -19.47
N ARG A 325 -14.57 5.63 -19.63
CA ARG A 325 -14.87 6.71 -20.56
C ARG A 325 -14.63 8.04 -19.86
N LEU A 326 -13.55 8.74 -20.20
CA LEU A 326 -13.09 9.91 -19.44
C LEU A 326 -14.12 11.04 -19.46
N HIS A 327 -14.82 11.29 -20.57
CA HIS A 327 -15.88 12.30 -20.63
C HIS A 327 -17.03 12.00 -19.65
N LYS A 328 -17.44 10.72 -19.51
CA LYS A 328 -18.47 10.31 -18.54
C LYS A 328 -17.99 10.46 -17.10
N LEU A 329 -16.74 10.09 -16.81
CA LEU A 329 -16.16 10.31 -15.49
C LEU A 329 -16.09 11.80 -15.14
N ARG A 330 -15.71 12.64 -16.08
CA ARG A 330 -15.67 14.10 -15.91
C ARG A 330 -17.04 14.69 -15.58
N GLU A 331 -18.09 14.32 -16.35
CA GLU A 331 -19.47 14.73 -16.08
C GLU A 331 -19.93 14.28 -14.69
N TYR A 332 -19.58 13.06 -14.30
CA TYR A 332 -20.03 12.44 -13.06
C TYR A 332 -19.28 12.93 -11.82
N SER A 333 -17.95 13.11 -11.90
CA SER A 333 -17.09 13.34 -10.74
C SER A 333 -16.51 14.76 -10.66
N ALA A 334 -16.63 15.57 -11.72
CA ALA A 334 -15.98 16.87 -11.86
C ALA A 334 -14.44 16.82 -11.68
N ILE A 335 -13.81 15.65 -11.90
CA ILE A 335 -12.36 15.47 -11.86
C ILE A 335 -11.79 15.86 -13.22
N ASP A 336 -10.77 16.70 -13.23
CA ASP A 336 -10.01 16.97 -14.45
C ASP A 336 -9.02 15.83 -14.72
N LEU A 337 -9.36 15.00 -15.67
CA LEU A 337 -8.51 13.89 -16.13
C LEU A 337 -7.74 14.25 -17.42
N GLY A 338 -7.65 15.55 -17.73
CA GLY A 338 -6.92 16.04 -18.91
C GLY A 338 -7.49 15.50 -20.22
N THR A 339 -8.79 15.48 -20.36
CA THR A 339 -9.44 15.07 -21.61
C THR A 339 -9.33 16.20 -22.62
N ASP A 340 -8.55 15.99 -23.68
CA ASP A 340 -8.69 16.75 -24.92
C ASP A 340 -10.03 16.40 -25.56
N ASP A 341 -10.53 17.24 -26.49
CA ASP A 341 -11.78 17.08 -27.25
C ASP A 341 -11.76 15.86 -28.21
N ALA A 342 -11.25 14.73 -27.72
CA ALA A 342 -11.19 13.50 -28.51
C ALA A 342 -12.62 12.96 -28.71
N PRO A 343 -12.99 12.59 -29.94
CA PRO A 343 -14.32 12.05 -30.24
C PRO A 343 -14.62 10.81 -29.39
N ASP A 344 -15.89 10.64 -29.03
CA ASP A 344 -16.39 9.45 -28.31
C ASP A 344 -16.25 8.21 -29.22
N VAL A 345 -15.09 7.58 -29.16
CA VAL A 345 -14.82 6.33 -29.87
C VAL A 345 -15.24 5.18 -28.97
N SER A 346 -16.01 4.24 -29.49
CA SER A 346 -16.40 3.04 -28.76
C SER A 346 -15.15 2.33 -28.23
N ILE A 347 -15.03 2.22 -26.90
CA ILE A 347 -13.95 1.45 -26.25
C ILE A 347 -14.15 -0.06 -26.40
N TRP A 348 -15.27 -0.48 -26.92
CA TRP A 348 -15.64 -1.86 -27.25
C TRP A 348 -15.61 -2.06 -28.77
N GLY A 349 -14.45 -1.89 -29.38
CA GLY A 349 -14.24 -2.26 -30.80
C GLY A 349 -14.15 -3.79 -30.95
N PRO A 350 -14.55 -4.35 -32.13
CA PRO A 350 -14.54 -5.79 -32.38
C PRO A 350 -13.14 -6.42 -32.51
N GLU A 351 -12.06 -5.68 -32.26
CA GLU A 351 -10.68 -6.13 -32.56
C GLU A 351 -9.84 -6.61 -31.38
N ASP A 352 -10.35 -6.56 -30.13
CA ASP A 352 -9.61 -7.08 -28.97
C ASP A 352 -10.12 -8.51 -28.54
N SER A 353 -10.46 -9.36 -29.50
CA SER A 353 -10.82 -10.77 -29.25
C SER A 353 -9.61 -11.71 -29.21
N THR A 354 -8.42 -11.21 -28.91
CA THR A 354 -7.23 -12.03 -28.60
C THR A 354 -6.82 -11.83 -27.15
N LEU A 355 -7.52 -12.51 -26.27
CA LEU A 355 -7.03 -12.93 -24.95
C LEU A 355 -6.52 -14.36 -25.06
#